data_1cce8e0fa7967d50d7f49d026272591d
#
_entry.id   1cce8e0fa7967d50d7f49d026272591d
#
_cell.length_a   1.000
_cell.length_b   1.000
_cell.length_c   1.000
_cell.angle_alpha   90.00
_cell.angle_beta   90.00
_cell.angle_gamma   90.00
#
_symmetry.space_group_name_H-M   'P 1'
#
loop_
_entity.id
_entity.type
_entity.pdbx_description
1 polymer ?
#
loop_
_entity_poly.entity_id
_entity_poly.type
_entity_poly.pdbx_seq_one_letter_code
_entity_poly.pdbx_strand_id
1 'polypeptide(L)'
;MKPSIIRLRALEKQLYAYLYAMTVIDFDVETVAPEGSADGRAEATEVLSRASFDLLVNDGTAALLKEAAADAETEQERAEVRNLQRQYDEIARIPADEYAAFTKLCSQSVPAWTKAKRTNDFSLFAPYLEKLIAARRAQARYFAPDRDPYEVLLDRYEKGLTIAQCDEFFATLRETIVPLLADIQTRGKAVRTDFLDQDWPIDAQRRVSKKIMELWGLDPAHCYLAESEHPFTTEFWRGDVRITTHYMPRDIFSNLYSVAHEGGHALYELNINPDYDYTVVTHGATMGIHESQSRLFENLVGRSRAFVHYLYPTLKELFPSQLADVSAEEIWRAVNRAEPGLIRTEADELTYALHIMVRYELEKALMQGTLAVADLPAAWNAKYKEYLGVDVPDDAHGCLQDIHWSMGDIGYFPSYALGSAYGAQALDDLRKTNDFDAQWANGDVEPLKAALKERVWQWGSMKEPAWLVESLCGGKFDPHHFTDYLKKKYTELYEL
;
A
#
# COMPACT_ATOMS: atom_id res chain seq x y z
N MET A 1 16.99 -32.75 -5.83
CA MET A 1 16.54 -31.61 -6.62
C MET A 1 16.77 -31.90 -8.08
N LYS A 2 15.77 -31.75 -8.93
CA LYS A 2 15.82 -32.03 -10.38
C LYS A 2 16.67 -30.99 -11.12
N PRO A 3 17.31 -31.33 -12.25
CA PRO A 3 18.14 -30.40 -13.01
C PRO A 3 17.40 -29.15 -13.50
N SER A 4 16.10 -29.24 -13.83
CA SER A 4 15.27 -28.09 -14.22
C SER A 4 15.08 -27.12 -13.05
N ILE A 5 14.86 -27.58 -11.82
CA ILE A 5 14.73 -26.76 -10.62
C ILE A 5 16.06 -26.07 -10.26
N ILE A 6 17.19 -26.75 -10.46
CA ILE A 6 18.51 -26.12 -10.27
C ILE A 6 18.70 -24.94 -11.25
N ARG A 7 18.32 -25.13 -12.52
CA ARG A 7 18.38 -24.06 -13.53
C ARG A 7 17.39 -22.94 -13.25
N LEU A 8 16.17 -23.27 -12.78
CA LEU A 8 15.17 -22.28 -12.38
C LEU A 8 15.75 -21.36 -11.29
N ARG A 9 16.26 -21.93 -10.20
CA ARG A 9 16.86 -21.14 -9.10
C ARG A 9 18.11 -20.36 -9.54
N ALA A 10 18.87 -20.86 -10.51
CA ALA A 10 19.96 -20.10 -11.10
C ALA A 10 19.45 -18.87 -11.89
N LEU A 11 18.32 -19.01 -12.59
CA LEU A 11 17.65 -17.90 -13.28
C LEU A 11 17.10 -16.89 -12.27
N GLU A 12 16.37 -17.34 -11.24
CA GLU A 12 15.81 -16.48 -10.19
C GLU A 12 16.91 -15.66 -9.51
N LYS A 13 18.04 -16.29 -9.18
CA LYS A 13 19.18 -15.58 -8.58
C LYS A 13 19.78 -14.50 -9.49
N GLN A 14 19.77 -14.69 -10.80
CA GLN A 14 20.22 -13.66 -11.73
C GLN A 14 19.21 -12.52 -11.85
N LEU A 15 17.91 -12.83 -11.94
CA LEU A 15 16.83 -11.83 -11.93
C LEU A 15 16.86 -11.00 -10.63
N TYR A 16 17.05 -11.67 -9.48
CA TYR A 16 17.24 -11.01 -8.20
C TYR A 16 18.41 -10.02 -8.23
N ALA A 17 19.56 -10.38 -8.81
CA ALA A 17 20.72 -9.49 -8.85
C ALA A 17 20.46 -8.22 -9.68
N TYR A 18 19.73 -8.33 -10.81
CA TYR A 18 19.30 -7.16 -11.58
C TYR A 18 18.30 -6.31 -10.83
N LEU A 19 17.29 -6.95 -10.20
CA LEU A 19 16.29 -6.26 -9.40
C LEU A 19 16.96 -5.49 -8.24
N TYR A 20 17.84 -6.15 -7.49
CA TYR A 20 18.58 -5.52 -6.40
C TYR A 20 19.32 -4.25 -6.87
N ALA A 21 20.05 -4.33 -8.00
CA ALA A 21 20.79 -3.20 -8.54
C ALA A 21 19.87 -2.04 -8.96
N MET A 22 18.74 -2.33 -9.61
CA MET A 22 17.75 -1.31 -9.99
C MET A 22 17.09 -0.69 -8.77
N THR A 23 16.71 -1.49 -7.79
CA THR A 23 16.11 -1.01 -6.53
C THR A 23 17.06 -0.09 -5.75
N VAL A 24 18.39 -0.36 -5.77
CA VAL A 24 19.37 0.57 -5.19
C VAL A 24 19.35 1.92 -5.91
N ILE A 25 19.29 1.92 -7.25
CA ILE A 25 19.21 3.14 -8.04
C ILE A 25 17.93 3.91 -7.72
N ASP A 26 16.78 3.23 -7.65
CA ASP A 26 15.49 3.84 -7.36
C ASP A 26 15.45 4.44 -5.95
N PHE A 27 15.98 3.72 -4.95
CA PHE A 27 16.09 4.24 -3.59
C PHE A 27 17.00 5.48 -3.51
N ASP A 28 18.11 5.48 -4.23
CA ASP A 28 19.05 6.61 -4.29
C ASP A 28 18.38 7.85 -4.88
N VAL A 29 17.55 7.68 -5.92
CA VAL A 29 16.78 8.78 -6.56
C VAL A 29 15.88 9.50 -5.54
N GLU A 30 15.16 8.73 -4.73
CA GLU A 30 14.17 9.27 -3.79
C GLU A 30 14.81 9.84 -2.50
N THR A 31 16.12 9.60 -2.28
CA THR A 31 16.76 9.94 -1.00
C THR A 31 17.95 10.89 -1.10
N VAL A 32 19.00 10.52 -1.82
CA VAL A 32 20.28 11.24 -1.77
C VAL A 32 20.87 11.60 -3.12
N ALA A 33 20.31 11.13 -4.22
CA ALA A 33 20.88 11.38 -5.54
C ALA A 33 20.82 12.86 -5.93
N PRO A 34 21.93 13.49 -6.35
CA PRO A 34 21.90 14.86 -6.85
C PRO A 34 21.12 14.96 -8.18
N GLU A 35 20.36 16.05 -8.37
CA GLU A 35 19.54 16.29 -9.56
C GLU A 35 20.33 16.11 -10.88
N GLY A 36 21.59 16.56 -10.91
CA GLY A 36 22.45 16.47 -12.10
C GLY A 36 22.88 15.06 -12.49
N SER A 37 22.53 14.01 -11.71
CA SER A 37 22.88 12.62 -12.01
C SER A 37 21.81 11.88 -12.83
N ALA A 38 20.70 12.53 -13.19
CA ALA A 38 19.53 11.91 -13.82
C ALA A 38 19.88 11.18 -15.14
N ASP A 39 20.64 11.81 -16.05
CA ASP A 39 20.97 11.21 -17.35
C ASP A 39 21.82 9.94 -17.19
N GLY A 40 22.85 9.96 -16.31
CA GLY A 40 23.70 8.79 -16.08
C GLY A 40 22.95 7.62 -15.44
N ARG A 41 22.01 7.93 -14.54
CA ARG A 41 21.13 6.89 -13.97
C ARG A 41 20.18 6.29 -14.99
N ALA A 42 19.56 7.13 -15.84
CA ALA A 42 18.66 6.66 -16.89
C ALA A 42 19.36 5.67 -17.84
N GLU A 43 20.58 5.97 -18.27
CA GLU A 43 21.41 5.07 -19.10
C GLU A 43 21.71 3.74 -18.38
N ALA A 44 22.08 3.80 -17.10
CA ALA A 44 22.35 2.60 -16.31
C ALA A 44 21.08 1.74 -16.13
N THR A 45 19.95 2.37 -15.81
CA THR A 45 18.67 1.68 -15.61
C THR A 45 18.17 1.05 -16.91
N GLU A 46 18.35 1.73 -18.08
CA GLU A 46 18.00 1.16 -19.38
C GLU A 46 18.76 -0.15 -19.65
N VAL A 47 20.09 -0.15 -19.43
CA VAL A 47 20.93 -1.34 -19.64
C VAL A 47 20.51 -2.49 -18.72
N LEU A 48 20.31 -2.20 -17.42
CA LEU A 48 19.92 -3.22 -16.44
C LEU A 48 18.51 -3.77 -16.71
N SER A 49 17.55 -2.90 -16.99
CA SER A 49 16.17 -3.31 -17.31
C SER A 49 16.12 -4.16 -18.57
N ARG A 50 16.87 -3.79 -19.60
CA ARG A 50 16.97 -4.55 -20.84
C ARG A 50 17.58 -5.93 -20.59
N ALA A 51 18.67 -6.03 -19.83
CA ALA A 51 19.30 -7.30 -19.53
C ALA A 51 18.36 -8.22 -18.69
N SER A 52 17.64 -7.66 -17.72
CA SER A 52 16.65 -8.39 -16.93
C SER A 52 15.49 -8.89 -17.80
N PHE A 53 14.97 -8.03 -18.69
CA PHE A 53 13.91 -8.39 -19.62
C PHE A 53 14.34 -9.54 -20.56
N ASP A 54 15.49 -9.40 -21.23
CA ASP A 54 16.00 -10.40 -22.17
C ASP A 54 16.30 -11.74 -21.46
N LEU A 55 16.67 -11.69 -20.18
CA LEU A 55 16.88 -12.87 -19.33
C LEU A 55 15.56 -13.58 -19.01
N LEU A 56 14.50 -12.86 -18.71
CA LEU A 56 13.19 -13.41 -18.36
C LEU A 56 12.40 -13.82 -19.60
N VAL A 57 12.29 -12.95 -20.62
CA VAL A 57 11.38 -13.13 -21.75
C VAL A 57 12.12 -13.66 -22.98
N ASN A 58 12.26 -14.99 -23.04
CA ASN A 58 12.84 -15.70 -24.17
C ASN A 58 12.34 -17.16 -24.23
N ASP A 59 12.56 -17.81 -25.38
CA ASP A 59 12.13 -19.20 -25.60
C ASP A 59 12.78 -20.21 -24.64
N GLY A 60 14.02 -19.94 -24.20
CA GLY A 60 14.73 -20.77 -23.23
C GLY A 60 14.06 -20.77 -21.86
N THR A 61 13.65 -19.60 -21.38
CA THR A 61 12.91 -19.44 -20.13
C THR A 61 11.52 -20.08 -20.24
N ALA A 62 10.81 -19.90 -21.34
CA ALA A 62 9.53 -20.56 -21.58
C ALA A 62 9.63 -22.10 -21.51
N ALA A 63 10.67 -22.67 -22.14
CA ALA A 63 10.93 -24.10 -22.10
C ALA A 63 11.31 -24.57 -20.69
N LEU A 64 12.15 -23.81 -19.97
CA LEU A 64 12.56 -24.10 -18.59
C LEU A 64 11.37 -24.10 -17.64
N LEU A 65 10.48 -23.12 -17.71
CA LEU A 65 9.29 -23.03 -16.88
C LEU A 65 8.38 -24.25 -17.07
N LYS A 66 8.18 -24.68 -18.32
CA LYS A 66 7.40 -25.89 -18.64
C LYS A 66 8.05 -27.17 -18.07
N GLU A 67 9.37 -27.29 -18.18
CA GLU A 67 10.13 -28.42 -17.65
C GLU A 67 10.10 -28.45 -16.12
N ALA A 68 10.36 -27.29 -15.50
CA ALA A 68 10.32 -27.13 -14.04
C ALA A 68 8.94 -27.41 -13.46
N ALA A 69 7.86 -27.00 -14.14
CA ALA A 69 6.49 -27.31 -13.73
C ALA A 69 6.21 -28.83 -13.67
N ALA A 70 6.78 -29.59 -14.60
CA ALA A 70 6.64 -31.05 -14.60
C ALA A 70 7.50 -31.72 -13.53
N ASP A 71 8.61 -31.10 -13.15
CA ASP A 71 9.62 -31.66 -12.24
C ASP A 71 9.45 -31.23 -10.77
N ALA A 72 8.61 -30.21 -10.47
CA ALA A 72 8.43 -29.66 -9.14
C ALA A 72 7.78 -30.67 -8.16
N GLU A 73 8.53 -31.07 -7.13
CA GLU A 73 8.14 -32.10 -6.16
C GLU A 73 7.68 -31.50 -4.82
N THR A 74 8.23 -30.35 -4.41
CA THR A 74 7.89 -29.69 -3.14
C THR A 74 6.87 -28.56 -3.36
N GLU A 75 6.24 -28.11 -2.27
CA GLU A 75 5.33 -26.96 -2.31
C GLU A 75 6.08 -25.68 -2.73
N GLN A 76 7.30 -25.49 -2.20
CA GLN A 76 8.15 -24.35 -2.55
C GLN A 76 8.51 -24.36 -4.04
N GLU A 77 8.96 -25.47 -4.59
CA GLU A 77 9.28 -25.58 -6.03
C GLU A 77 8.08 -25.24 -6.91
N ARG A 78 6.88 -25.72 -6.53
CA ARG A 78 5.65 -25.37 -7.24
C ARG A 78 5.31 -23.88 -7.12
N ALA A 79 5.58 -23.27 -5.98
CA ALA A 79 5.37 -21.83 -5.77
C ALA A 79 6.37 -20.98 -6.58
N GLU A 80 7.65 -21.37 -6.59
CA GLU A 80 8.68 -20.71 -7.42
C GLU A 80 8.28 -20.72 -8.90
N VAL A 81 7.95 -21.91 -9.43
CA VAL A 81 7.49 -22.05 -10.82
C VAL A 81 6.24 -21.20 -11.09
N ARG A 82 5.24 -21.27 -10.24
CA ARG A 82 3.98 -20.52 -10.39
C ARG A 82 4.21 -19.00 -10.40
N ASN A 83 5.00 -18.48 -9.49
CA ASN A 83 5.24 -17.04 -9.39
C ASN A 83 6.12 -16.55 -10.57
N LEU A 84 7.17 -17.29 -10.94
CA LEU A 84 7.99 -16.91 -12.10
C LEU A 84 7.22 -17.04 -13.41
N GLN A 85 6.35 -18.05 -13.56
CA GLN A 85 5.45 -18.17 -14.73
C GLN A 85 4.50 -16.96 -14.82
N ARG A 86 3.99 -16.49 -13.68
CA ARG A 86 3.13 -15.30 -13.63
C ARG A 86 3.87 -14.05 -14.09
N GLN A 87 5.08 -13.82 -13.59
CA GLN A 87 5.93 -12.70 -14.03
C GLN A 87 6.25 -12.78 -15.54
N TYR A 88 6.58 -13.97 -16.02
CA TYR A 88 6.79 -14.20 -17.45
C TYR A 88 5.54 -13.88 -18.28
N ASP A 89 4.39 -14.41 -17.88
CA ASP A 89 3.13 -14.24 -18.59
C ASP A 89 2.67 -12.77 -18.66
N GLU A 90 2.87 -12.00 -17.60
CA GLU A 90 2.50 -10.57 -17.55
C GLU A 90 3.14 -9.74 -18.66
N ILE A 91 4.29 -10.18 -19.13
CA ILE A 91 5.03 -9.49 -20.20
C ILE A 91 4.84 -10.24 -21.53
N ALA A 92 5.09 -11.55 -21.54
CA ALA A 92 5.19 -12.33 -22.77
C ALA A 92 3.85 -12.54 -23.50
N ARG A 93 2.71 -12.41 -22.81
CA ARG A 93 1.38 -12.50 -23.43
C ARG A 93 0.97 -11.26 -24.23
N ILE A 94 1.59 -10.12 -23.94
CA ILE A 94 1.33 -8.86 -24.66
C ILE A 94 2.28 -8.81 -25.88
N PRO A 95 1.79 -8.54 -27.11
CA PRO A 95 2.67 -8.33 -28.26
C PRO A 95 3.72 -7.24 -27.95
N ALA A 96 4.97 -7.51 -28.34
CA ALA A 96 6.12 -6.67 -27.94
C ALA A 96 5.99 -5.21 -28.41
N ASP A 97 5.41 -4.98 -29.58
CA ASP A 97 5.14 -3.66 -30.11
C ASP A 97 4.05 -2.92 -29.32
N GLU A 98 3.01 -3.60 -28.86
CA GLU A 98 1.97 -3.04 -27.98
C GLU A 98 2.51 -2.76 -26.58
N TYR A 99 3.36 -3.65 -26.04
CA TYR A 99 4.03 -3.44 -24.77
C TYR A 99 4.93 -2.19 -24.81
N ALA A 100 5.75 -2.08 -25.86
CA ALA A 100 6.62 -0.90 -26.06
C ALA A 100 5.81 0.39 -26.27
N ALA A 101 4.71 0.33 -27.04
CA ALA A 101 3.83 1.48 -27.24
C ALA A 101 3.17 1.92 -25.92
N PHE A 102 2.76 0.98 -25.08
CA PHE A 102 2.17 1.27 -23.78
C PHE A 102 3.20 1.91 -22.83
N THR A 103 4.41 1.36 -22.72
CA THR A 103 5.50 1.94 -21.92
C THR A 103 5.81 3.38 -22.34
N LYS A 104 5.89 3.62 -23.66
CA LYS A 104 6.06 4.98 -24.19
C LYS A 104 4.88 5.90 -23.83
N LEU A 105 3.65 5.38 -23.89
CA LEU A 105 2.47 6.15 -23.52
C LEU A 105 2.50 6.57 -22.04
N CYS A 106 2.87 5.67 -21.12
CA CYS A 106 3.04 5.98 -19.69
C CYS A 106 4.11 7.07 -19.50
N SER A 107 5.27 6.94 -20.13
CA SER A 107 6.35 7.94 -20.06
C SER A 107 5.93 9.33 -20.55
N GLN A 108 5.03 9.42 -21.51
CA GLN A 108 4.47 10.68 -22.01
C GLN A 108 3.31 11.20 -21.15
N SER A 109 2.57 10.31 -20.53
CA SER A 109 1.39 10.61 -19.73
C SER A 109 1.75 11.28 -18.41
N VAL A 110 2.80 10.82 -17.71
CA VAL A 110 3.21 11.37 -16.40
C VAL A 110 3.54 12.87 -16.46
N PRO A 111 4.39 13.37 -17.38
CA PRO A 111 4.60 14.81 -17.51
C PRO A 111 3.35 15.60 -17.91
N ALA A 112 2.46 15.01 -18.71
CA ALA A 112 1.19 15.64 -19.09
C ALA A 112 0.26 15.78 -17.88
N TRP A 113 0.15 14.72 -17.05
CA TRP A 113 -0.59 14.74 -15.79
C TRP A 113 0.02 15.76 -14.80
N THR A 114 1.34 15.78 -14.63
CA THR A 114 2.01 16.75 -13.75
C THR A 114 1.69 18.18 -14.16
N LYS A 115 1.72 18.46 -15.49
CA LYS A 115 1.34 19.77 -16.01
C LYS A 115 -0.14 20.07 -15.77
N ALA A 116 -1.04 19.12 -16.08
CA ALA A 116 -2.48 19.26 -15.87
C ALA A 116 -2.81 19.60 -14.41
N LYS A 117 -2.22 18.87 -13.46
CA LYS A 117 -2.39 19.09 -12.02
C LYS A 117 -1.89 20.49 -11.62
N ARG A 118 -0.69 20.88 -12.05
CA ARG A 118 -0.08 22.18 -11.72
C ARG A 118 -0.86 23.36 -12.29
N THR A 119 -1.44 23.20 -13.49
CA THR A 119 -2.20 24.27 -14.17
C THR A 119 -3.70 24.17 -13.94
N ASN A 120 -4.15 23.16 -13.19
CA ASN A 120 -5.57 22.85 -12.95
C ASN A 120 -6.36 22.73 -14.26
N ASP A 121 -5.85 21.93 -15.19
CA ASP A 121 -6.43 21.76 -16.52
C ASP A 121 -6.46 20.28 -16.93
N PHE A 122 -7.55 19.59 -16.61
CA PHE A 122 -7.76 18.18 -16.93
C PHE A 122 -7.68 17.89 -18.45
N SER A 123 -8.00 18.86 -19.28
CA SER A 123 -7.98 18.68 -20.75
C SER A 123 -6.62 18.31 -21.31
N LEU A 124 -5.52 18.66 -20.59
CA LEU A 124 -4.15 18.29 -20.95
C LEU A 124 -3.86 16.81 -20.72
N PHE A 125 -4.52 16.19 -19.74
CA PHE A 125 -4.32 14.78 -19.37
C PHE A 125 -5.35 13.84 -20.01
N ALA A 126 -6.58 14.29 -20.20
CA ALA A 126 -7.69 13.47 -20.70
C ALA A 126 -7.35 12.64 -21.95
N PRO A 127 -6.67 13.16 -23.01
CA PRO A 127 -6.34 12.38 -24.20
C PRO A 127 -5.34 11.23 -23.92
N TYR A 128 -4.51 11.37 -22.89
CA TYR A 128 -3.62 10.30 -22.44
C TYR A 128 -4.38 9.24 -21.67
N LEU A 129 -5.26 9.65 -20.76
CA LEU A 129 -6.09 8.74 -19.98
C LEU A 129 -7.00 7.89 -20.89
N GLU A 130 -7.61 8.47 -21.92
CA GLU A 130 -8.39 7.72 -22.93
C GLU A 130 -7.57 6.61 -23.58
N LYS A 131 -6.33 6.91 -23.98
CA LYS A 131 -5.43 5.92 -24.59
C LYS A 131 -4.97 4.88 -23.60
N LEU A 132 -4.70 5.25 -22.34
CA LEU A 132 -4.33 4.32 -21.28
C LEU A 132 -5.47 3.34 -20.97
N ILE A 133 -6.71 3.82 -20.82
CA ILE A 133 -7.90 2.99 -20.65
C ILE A 133 -8.10 2.03 -21.83
N ALA A 134 -7.97 2.53 -23.06
CA ALA A 134 -8.10 1.69 -24.26
C ALA A 134 -7.01 0.61 -24.32
N ALA A 135 -5.76 0.96 -24.02
CA ALA A 135 -4.65 0.03 -23.99
C ALA A 135 -4.84 -1.05 -22.89
N ARG A 136 -5.24 -0.65 -21.67
CA ARG A 136 -5.50 -1.61 -20.58
C ARG A 136 -6.66 -2.56 -20.90
N ARG A 137 -7.72 -2.08 -21.54
CA ARG A 137 -8.80 -2.96 -22.03
C ARG A 137 -8.31 -3.96 -23.08
N ALA A 138 -7.43 -3.53 -24.00
CA ALA A 138 -6.85 -4.43 -25.00
C ALA A 138 -5.94 -5.47 -24.33
N GLN A 139 -5.06 -5.03 -23.44
CA GLN A 139 -4.14 -5.92 -22.70
C GLN A 139 -4.89 -6.97 -21.86
N ALA A 140 -5.96 -6.59 -21.17
CA ALA A 140 -6.77 -7.52 -20.37
C ALA A 140 -7.25 -8.73 -21.19
N ARG A 141 -7.53 -8.56 -22.47
CA ARG A 141 -7.99 -9.64 -23.36
C ARG A 141 -6.91 -10.69 -23.64
N TYR A 142 -5.64 -10.34 -23.55
CA TYR A 142 -4.54 -11.30 -23.70
C TYR A 142 -4.46 -12.26 -22.52
N PHE A 143 -4.96 -11.86 -21.36
CA PHE A 143 -4.97 -12.69 -20.14
C PHE A 143 -6.26 -13.47 -19.98
N ALA A 144 -7.40 -12.85 -20.21
CA ALA A 144 -8.71 -13.48 -20.08
C ALA A 144 -9.76 -12.79 -21.00
N PRO A 145 -9.87 -13.22 -22.25
CA PRO A 145 -10.68 -12.56 -23.28
C PRO A 145 -12.18 -12.49 -22.93
N ASP A 146 -12.67 -13.46 -22.14
CA ASP A 146 -14.09 -13.60 -21.78
C ASP A 146 -14.45 -12.97 -20.42
N ARG A 147 -13.47 -12.43 -19.68
CA ARG A 147 -13.71 -11.75 -18.40
C ARG A 147 -13.87 -10.24 -18.59
N ASP A 148 -14.55 -9.60 -17.63
CA ASP A 148 -14.59 -8.13 -17.56
C ASP A 148 -13.13 -7.60 -17.47
N PRO A 149 -12.74 -6.63 -18.35
CA PRO A 149 -11.38 -6.10 -18.37
C PRO A 149 -10.93 -5.53 -17.03
N TYR A 150 -11.83 -4.91 -16.26
CA TYR A 150 -11.50 -4.37 -14.96
C TYR A 150 -11.20 -5.47 -13.94
N GLU A 151 -11.96 -6.57 -13.96
CA GLU A 151 -11.72 -7.72 -13.10
C GLU A 151 -10.36 -8.39 -13.39
N VAL A 152 -9.93 -8.40 -14.65
CA VAL A 152 -8.58 -8.89 -15.01
C VAL A 152 -7.49 -7.99 -14.42
N LEU A 153 -7.71 -6.68 -14.35
CA LEU A 153 -6.74 -5.76 -13.75
C LEU A 153 -6.73 -5.84 -12.23
N LEU A 154 -7.88 -6.00 -11.57
CA LEU A 154 -7.94 -6.28 -10.13
C LEU A 154 -7.13 -7.52 -9.76
N ASP A 155 -7.26 -8.61 -10.53
CA ASP A 155 -6.54 -9.88 -10.33
C ASP A 155 -5.02 -9.75 -10.44
N ARG A 156 -4.50 -8.68 -11.06
CA ARG A 156 -3.04 -8.43 -11.14
C ARG A 156 -2.47 -7.98 -9.79
N TYR A 157 -3.22 -7.19 -9.03
CA TYR A 157 -2.80 -6.65 -7.74
C TYR A 157 -3.24 -7.54 -6.58
N GLU A 158 -4.48 -8.06 -6.66
CA GLU A 158 -5.07 -8.95 -5.67
C GLU A 158 -5.57 -10.22 -6.35
N LYS A 159 -4.73 -11.24 -6.38
CA LYS A 159 -5.02 -12.49 -7.10
C LYS A 159 -6.30 -13.15 -6.61
N GLY A 160 -7.23 -13.37 -7.55
CA GLY A 160 -8.54 -13.96 -7.29
C GLY A 160 -9.62 -12.96 -6.88
N LEU A 161 -9.31 -11.67 -6.75
CA LEU A 161 -10.28 -10.62 -6.43
C LEU A 161 -11.23 -10.41 -7.62
N THR A 162 -12.53 -10.32 -7.32
CA THR A 162 -13.59 -10.11 -8.31
C THR A 162 -14.28 -8.76 -8.09
N ILE A 163 -14.93 -8.26 -9.15
CA ILE A 163 -15.78 -7.06 -9.06
C ILE A 163 -16.90 -7.29 -8.04
N ALA A 164 -17.52 -8.47 -8.02
CA ALA A 164 -18.59 -8.78 -7.07
C ALA A 164 -18.14 -8.67 -5.60
N GLN A 165 -16.94 -9.17 -5.28
CA GLN A 165 -16.36 -9.04 -3.94
C GLN A 165 -16.06 -7.58 -3.59
N CYS A 166 -15.53 -6.80 -4.52
CA CYS A 166 -15.29 -5.37 -4.30
C CYS A 166 -16.62 -4.61 -4.11
N ASP A 167 -17.63 -4.89 -4.91
CA ASP A 167 -18.96 -4.24 -4.80
C ASP A 167 -19.60 -4.52 -3.43
N GLU A 168 -19.56 -5.77 -2.95
CA GLU A 168 -20.04 -6.15 -1.62
C GLU A 168 -19.23 -5.45 -0.51
N PHE A 169 -17.90 -5.49 -0.61
CA PHE A 169 -17.00 -4.84 0.34
C PHE A 169 -17.28 -3.34 0.47
N PHE A 170 -17.26 -2.60 -0.64
CA PHE A 170 -17.47 -1.16 -0.61
C PHE A 170 -18.91 -0.77 -0.25
N ALA A 171 -19.91 -1.58 -0.61
CA ALA A 171 -21.29 -1.36 -0.14
C ALA A 171 -21.38 -1.45 1.39
N THR A 172 -20.78 -2.48 2.00
CA THR A 172 -20.75 -2.66 3.46
C THR A 172 -20.04 -1.47 4.15
N LEU A 173 -18.92 -1.00 3.60
CA LEU A 173 -18.22 0.17 4.14
C LEU A 173 -19.07 1.44 4.04
N ARG A 174 -19.67 1.71 2.89
CA ARG A 174 -20.52 2.87 2.67
C ARG A 174 -21.71 2.93 3.63
N GLU A 175 -22.42 1.81 3.78
CA GLU A 175 -23.59 1.72 4.66
C GLU A 175 -23.27 2.01 6.13
N THR A 176 -22.02 1.80 6.54
CA THR A 176 -21.56 2.08 7.91
C THR A 176 -20.90 3.45 8.03
N ILE A 177 -19.95 3.78 7.15
CA ILE A 177 -19.08 4.96 7.32
C ILE A 177 -19.86 6.25 7.03
N VAL A 178 -20.66 6.30 5.97
CA VAL A 178 -21.35 7.53 5.58
C VAL A 178 -22.33 8.01 6.68
N PRO A 179 -23.21 7.17 7.25
CA PRO A 179 -24.04 7.58 8.39
C PRO A 179 -23.24 7.93 9.64
N LEU A 180 -22.17 7.17 9.95
CA LEU A 180 -21.32 7.44 11.12
C LEU A 180 -20.63 8.81 10.98
N LEU A 181 -20.13 9.14 9.80
CA LEU A 181 -19.53 10.45 9.52
C LEU A 181 -20.54 11.60 9.69
N ALA A 182 -21.77 11.41 9.20
CA ALA A 182 -22.84 12.38 9.40
C ALA A 182 -23.21 12.56 10.90
N ASP A 183 -23.23 11.47 11.65
CA ASP A 183 -23.45 11.51 13.10
C ASP A 183 -22.32 12.28 13.84
N ILE A 184 -21.07 12.01 13.46
CA ILE A 184 -19.89 12.73 14.01
C ILE A 184 -20.01 14.23 13.76
N GLN A 185 -20.33 14.62 12.53
CA GLN A 185 -20.44 16.03 12.15
C GLN A 185 -21.59 16.77 12.83
N THR A 186 -22.69 16.09 13.14
CA THR A 186 -23.91 16.74 13.67
C THR A 186 -24.01 16.72 15.21
N ARG A 187 -23.50 15.69 15.87
CA ARG A 187 -23.67 15.47 17.30
C ARG A 187 -22.43 14.99 18.03
N GLY A 188 -21.31 14.75 17.29
CA GLY A 188 -20.07 14.31 17.89
C GLY A 188 -19.46 15.36 18.81
N LYS A 189 -18.88 14.92 19.91
CA LYS A 189 -18.14 15.80 20.83
C LYS A 189 -16.91 16.37 20.14
N ALA A 190 -16.74 17.68 20.21
CA ALA A 190 -15.58 18.35 19.62
C ALA A 190 -14.24 17.77 20.13
N VAL A 191 -13.30 17.59 19.22
CA VAL A 191 -11.94 17.15 19.52
C VAL A 191 -11.03 18.38 19.60
N ARG A 192 -10.21 18.46 20.65
CA ARG A 192 -9.21 19.52 20.81
C ARG A 192 -8.06 19.32 19.83
N THR A 193 -7.74 20.32 19.04
CA THR A 193 -6.68 20.27 18.00
C THR A 193 -5.74 21.47 18.01
N ASP A 194 -5.98 22.47 18.86
CA ASP A 194 -5.19 23.70 18.94
C ASP A 194 -3.70 23.49 19.19
N PHE A 195 -3.35 22.38 19.86
CA PHE A 195 -1.95 22.01 20.12
C PHE A 195 -1.24 21.34 18.93
N LEU A 196 -1.95 20.99 17.86
CA LEU A 196 -1.33 20.33 16.69
C LEU A 196 -0.52 21.33 15.85
N ASP A 197 -1.01 22.56 15.68
CA ASP A 197 -0.40 23.58 14.85
C ASP A 197 0.64 24.41 15.64
N GLN A 198 1.78 23.77 15.94
CA GLN A 198 2.91 24.35 16.67
C GLN A 198 4.23 24.02 15.98
N ASP A 199 5.33 24.63 16.45
CA ASP A 199 6.67 24.22 16.02
C ASP A 199 7.11 22.97 16.78
N TRP A 200 7.35 21.89 16.03
CA TRP A 200 7.83 20.61 16.52
C TRP A 200 9.29 20.43 16.12
N PRO A 201 10.27 20.54 17.03
CA PRO A 201 11.69 20.47 16.71
C PRO A 201 12.08 19.19 15.98
N ILE A 202 12.72 19.30 14.82
CA ILE A 202 13.06 18.16 13.95
C ILE A 202 13.97 17.15 14.67
N ASP A 203 14.95 17.60 15.47
CA ASP A 203 15.82 16.68 16.21
C ASP A 203 15.05 15.83 17.24
N ALA A 204 13.99 16.40 17.83
CA ALA A 204 13.11 15.65 18.72
C ALA A 204 12.24 14.67 17.91
N GLN A 205 11.78 15.04 16.72
CA GLN A 205 11.08 14.13 15.81
C GLN A 205 11.95 12.93 15.42
N ARG A 206 13.25 13.12 15.09
CA ARG A 206 14.19 12.03 14.82
C ARG A 206 14.33 11.06 15.99
N ARG A 207 14.26 11.57 17.22
CA ARG A 207 14.28 10.73 18.44
C ARG A 207 12.98 9.91 18.57
N VAL A 208 11.83 10.48 18.19
CA VAL A 208 10.56 9.73 18.13
C VAL A 208 10.66 8.61 17.10
N SER A 209 11.13 8.89 15.89
CA SER A 209 11.32 7.87 14.84
C SER A 209 12.18 6.70 15.34
N LYS A 210 13.32 7.02 15.97
CA LYS A 210 14.19 5.99 16.57
C LYS A 210 13.45 5.18 17.64
N LYS A 211 12.64 5.83 18.48
CA LYS A 211 11.87 5.15 19.51
C LYS A 211 10.83 4.20 18.91
N ILE A 212 10.15 4.58 17.82
CA ILE A 212 9.21 3.68 17.12
C ILE A 212 9.96 2.49 16.50
N MET A 213 11.10 2.72 15.83
CA MET A 213 11.91 1.62 15.31
C MET A 213 12.34 0.63 16.41
N GLU A 214 12.76 1.13 17.57
CA GLU A 214 13.10 0.31 18.74
C GLU A 214 11.91 -0.51 19.24
N LEU A 215 10.71 0.11 19.33
CA LEU A 215 9.48 -0.56 19.77
C LEU A 215 9.01 -1.64 18.77
N TRP A 216 9.16 -1.38 17.47
CA TRP A 216 8.87 -2.37 16.43
C TRP A 216 9.96 -3.46 16.35
N GLY A 217 11.11 -3.26 17.00
CA GLY A 217 12.25 -4.19 16.95
C GLY A 217 12.93 -4.20 15.58
N LEU A 218 12.94 -3.06 14.89
CA LEU A 218 13.65 -2.87 13.62
C LEU A 218 15.15 -2.65 13.92
N ASP A 219 15.95 -3.70 13.71
CA ASP A 219 17.38 -3.65 13.95
C ASP A 219 18.08 -2.78 12.89
N PRO A 220 18.82 -1.72 13.28
CA PRO A 220 19.58 -0.89 12.34
C PRO A 220 20.61 -1.63 11.48
N ALA A 221 20.98 -2.85 11.86
CA ALA A 221 21.83 -3.71 11.02
C ALA A 221 21.10 -4.27 9.79
N HIS A 222 19.75 -4.26 9.80
CA HIS A 222 18.90 -4.86 8.77
C HIS A 222 17.80 -3.92 8.26
N CYS A 223 17.51 -2.83 8.99
CA CYS A 223 16.49 -1.85 8.62
C CYS A 223 17.06 -0.43 8.73
N TYR A 224 17.18 0.26 7.60
CA TYR A 224 17.69 1.63 7.57
C TYR A 224 16.52 2.63 7.41
N LEU A 225 16.55 3.72 8.18
CA LEU A 225 15.62 4.83 8.06
C LEU A 225 16.30 6.01 7.35
N ALA A 226 15.74 6.41 6.19
CA ALA A 226 16.15 7.59 5.45
C ALA A 226 15.07 8.69 5.45
N GLU A 227 15.40 9.84 4.88
CA GLU A 227 14.44 10.94 4.63
C GLU A 227 14.08 10.97 3.14
N SER A 228 12.78 11.16 2.84
CA SER A 228 12.25 11.33 1.49
C SER A 228 11.08 12.31 1.49
N GLU A 229 10.66 12.81 0.31
CA GLU A 229 9.50 13.68 0.22
C GLU A 229 8.21 12.93 0.57
N HIS A 230 8.07 11.71 0.08
CA HIS A 230 6.96 10.80 0.40
C HIS A 230 7.52 9.56 1.07
N PRO A 231 7.04 9.19 2.28
CA PRO A 231 7.46 7.96 2.95
C PRO A 231 7.18 6.71 2.10
N PHE A 232 8.09 5.76 2.14
CA PHE A 232 7.95 4.46 1.49
C PHE A 232 8.86 3.41 2.14
N THR A 233 8.54 2.14 1.91
CA THR A 233 9.38 1.00 2.25
C THR A 233 9.90 0.35 0.98
N THR A 234 11.17 -0.01 0.98
CA THR A 234 11.81 -0.76 -0.09
C THR A 234 12.54 -1.97 0.50
N GLU A 235 12.19 -3.13 0.01
CA GLU A 235 12.90 -4.37 0.28
C GLU A 235 13.96 -4.63 -0.79
N PHE A 236 15.18 -4.84 -0.37
CA PHE A 236 16.27 -5.32 -1.21
C PHE A 236 16.46 -6.81 -1.02
N TRP A 237 16.32 -7.23 0.19
CA TRP A 237 16.43 -8.60 0.67
C TRP A 237 15.99 -8.62 2.13
N ARG A 238 15.51 -9.75 2.65
CA ARG A 238 15.09 -9.84 4.06
C ARG A 238 16.17 -9.41 5.09
N GLY A 239 17.42 -9.24 4.69
CA GLY A 239 18.51 -8.70 5.52
C GLY A 239 18.85 -7.24 5.24
N ASP A 240 18.18 -6.59 4.27
CA ASP A 240 18.31 -5.17 3.92
C ASP A 240 16.94 -4.64 3.49
N VAL A 241 16.19 -4.12 4.44
CA VAL A 241 14.93 -3.42 4.21
C VAL A 241 15.12 -1.96 4.60
N ARG A 242 14.67 -1.03 3.77
CA ARG A 242 14.85 0.40 4.03
C ARG A 242 13.50 1.07 4.04
N ILE A 243 13.27 1.88 5.07
CA ILE A 243 12.09 2.69 5.22
C ILE A 243 12.46 4.17 5.13
N THR A 244 11.52 5.01 4.72
CA THR A 244 11.74 6.44 4.71
C THR A 244 10.65 7.16 5.49
N THR A 245 10.96 8.39 5.89
CA THR A 245 10.00 9.31 6.50
C THR A 245 10.31 10.74 6.06
N HIS A 246 9.43 11.66 6.40
CA HIS A 246 9.67 13.09 6.28
C HIS A 246 9.51 13.77 7.64
N TYR A 247 10.22 14.86 7.83
CA TYR A 247 10.14 15.66 9.07
C TYR A 247 9.53 17.02 8.75
N MET A 248 8.33 17.24 9.25
CA MET A 248 7.62 18.51 9.08
C MET A 248 7.73 19.35 10.34
N PRO A 249 8.21 20.61 10.27
CA PRO A 249 8.33 21.47 11.45
C PRO A 249 6.99 21.73 12.18
N ARG A 250 5.88 21.57 11.46
CA ARG A 250 4.53 21.85 11.99
C ARG A 250 3.70 20.60 12.27
N ASP A 251 4.22 19.39 12.00
CA ASP A 251 3.48 18.14 12.19
C ASP A 251 4.41 16.97 12.58
N ILE A 252 4.45 16.66 13.88
CA ILE A 252 5.14 15.47 14.41
C ILE A 252 4.39 14.17 14.09
N PHE A 253 3.06 14.23 14.01
CA PHE A 253 2.26 13.03 13.87
C PHE A 253 2.36 12.42 12.47
N SER A 254 2.63 13.24 11.45
CA SER A 254 2.95 12.74 10.11
C SER A 254 4.20 11.85 10.14
N ASN A 255 5.31 12.31 10.71
CA ASN A 255 6.51 11.51 10.88
C ASN A 255 6.29 10.26 11.72
N LEU A 256 5.65 10.40 12.89
CA LEU A 256 5.43 9.29 13.83
C LEU A 256 4.69 8.14 13.15
N TYR A 257 3.58 8.46 12.49
CA TYR A 257 2.73 7.44 11.87
C TYR A 257 3.28 6.95 10.53
N SER A 258 4.07 7.74 9.81
CA SER A 258 4.83 7.24 8.65
C SER A 258 5.83 6.16 9.07
N VAL A 259 6.63 6.40 10.13
CA VAL A 259 7.57 5.39 10.62
C VAL A 259 6.86 4.15 11.15
N ALA A 260 5.70 4.31 11.78
CA ALA A 260 4.89 3.18 12.24
C ALA A 260 4.36 2.35 11.06
N HIS A 261 3.87 3.01 10.01
CA HIS A 261 3.35 2.43 8.78
C HIS A 261 4.45 1.68 8.02
N GLU A 262 5.51 2.38 7.65
CA GLU A 262 6.63 1.80 6.89
C GLU A 262 7.33 0.68 7.69
N GLY A 263 7.38 0.84 9.01
CA GLY A 263 7.85 -0.22 9.90
C GLY A 263 7.00 -1.48 9.86
N GLY A 264 5.69 -1.36 9.67
CA GLY A 264 4.78 -2.50 9.47
C GLY A 264 5.10 -3.29 8.20
N HIS A 265 5.34 -2.60 7.09
CA HIS A 265 5.83 -3.20 5.85
C HIS A 265 7.18 -3.89 6.05
N ALA A 266 8.13 -3.20 6.70
CA ALA A 266 9.46 -3.73 6.94
C ALA A 266 9.43 -5.00 7.80
N LEU A 267 8.55 -5.08 8.81
CA LEU A 267 8.41 -6.27 9.64
C LEU A 267 8.00 -7.51 8.83
N TYR A 268 7.15 -7.34 7.82
CA TYR A 268 6.79 -8.44 6.94
C TYR A 268 8.02 -8.97 6.20
N GLU A 269 8.72 -8.11 5.47
CA GLU A 269 9.87 -8.48 4.65
C GLU A 269 11.03 -9.07 5.46
N LEU A 270 11.35 -8.47 6.62
CA LEU A 270 12.42 -8.93 7.51
C LEU A 270 12.15 -10.33 8.13
N ASN A 271 10.90 -10.79 8.15
CA ASN A 271 10.51 -12.04 8.80
C ASN A 271 10.14 -13.17 7.84
N ILE A 272 10.36 -12.99 6.54
CA ILE A 272 10.20 -14.07 5.54
C ILE A 272 11.21 -15.19 5.82
N ASN A 273 10.80 -16.45 5.55
CA ASN A 273 11.64 -17.61 5.79
C ASN A 273 12.95 -17.53 4.98
N PRO A 274 14.12 -17.65 5.61
CA PRO A 274 15.42 -17.63 4.94
C PRO A 274 15.63 -18.71 3.88
N ASP A 275 14.85 -19.79 3.92
CA ASP A 275 14.90 -20.85 2.89
C ASP A 275 14.44 -20.35 1.52
N TYR A 276 13.77 -19.19 1.44
CA TYR A 276 13.31 -18.57 0.20
C TYR A 276 14.28 -17.55 -0.39
N ASP A 277 15.43 -17.33 0.25
CA ASP A 277 16.40 -16.33 -0.21
C ASP A 277 16.77 -16.52 -1.68
N TYR A 278 16.77 -15.40 -2.42
CA TYR A 278 17.10 -15.33 -3.85
C TYR A 278 16.15 -16.07 -4.80
N THR A 279 14.96 -16.43 -4.34
CA THR A 279 13.88 -16.96 -5.16
C THR A 279 12.77 -15.93 -5.35
N VAL A 280 11.86 -16.16 -6.31
CA VAL A 280 10.71 -15.25 -6.55
C VAL A 280 9.64 -15.28 -5.46
N VAL A 281 9.78 -16.15 -4.45
CA VAL A 281 8.84 -16.21 -3.32
C VAL A 281 9.34 -15.50 -2.07
N THR A 282 10.48 -14.82 -2.15
CA THR A 282 11.12 -14.09 -1.04
C THR A 282 10.51 -12.71 -0.74
N HIS A 283 9.36 -12.38 -1.31
CA HIS A 283 8.67 -11.09 -1.13
C HIS A 283 7.27 -11.30 -0.55
N GLY A 284 6.69 -10.24 0.01
CA GLY A 284 5.29 -10.22 0.42
C GLY A 284 4.33 -10.58 -0.74
N ALA A 285 3.15 -11.13 -0.42
CA ALA A 285 2.32 -11.83 -1.41
C ALA A 285 1.52 -10.89 -2.32
N THR A 286 0.66 -10.03 -1.76
CA THR A 286 -0.15 -9.06 -2.50
C THR A 286 -0.09 -7.69 -1.83
N MET A 287 -0.49 -6.67 -2.59
CA MET A 287 -0.51 -5.31 -2.06
C MET A 287 -1.44 -5.16 -0.86
N GLY A 288 -2.63 -5.79 -0.88
CA GLY A 288 -3.57 -5.73 0.25
C GLY A 288 -3.08 -6.46 1.49
N ILE A 289 -2.43 -7.62 1.33
CA ILE A 289 -1.81 -8.33 2.47
C ILE A 289 -0.65 -7.50 3.04
N HIS A 290 0.16 -6.90 2.18
CA HIS A 290 1.28 -6.05 2.57
C HIS A 290 0.80 -4.78 3.30
N GLU A 291 -0.18 -4.09 2.73
CA GLU A 291 -0.81 -2.91 3.33
C GLU A 291 -1.54 -3.24 4.64
N SER A 292 -1.99 -4.48 4.82
CA SER A 292 -2.60 -4.88 6.09
C SER A 292 -1.60 -4.85 7.25
N GLN A 293 -0.31 -5.08 6.99
CA GLN A 293 0.73 -5.03 8.00
C GLN A 293 1.04 -3.58 8.39
N SER A 294 1.19 -2.69 7.41
CA SER A 294 1.41 -1.26 7.64
C SER A 294 0.25 -0.60 8.38
N ARG A 295 -1.00 -0.82 7.91
CA ARG A 295 -2.19 -0.27 8.55
C ARG A 295 -2.45 -0.84 9.95
N LEU A 296 -2.10 -2.10 10.16
CA LEU A 296 -2.20 -2.69 11.49
C LEU A 296 -1.26 -1.98 12.47
N PHE A 297 0.00 -1.78 12.10
CA PHE A 297 0.97 -1.12 12.97
C PHE A 297 0.74 0.39 13.09
N GLU A 298 0.28 1.07 12.04
CA GLU A 298 -0.07 2.49 12.08
C GLU A 298 -1.36 2.73 12.87
N ASN A 299 -2.49 2.18 12.39
CA ASN A 299 -3.82 2.57 12.84
C ASN A 299 -4.31 1.76 14.05
N LEU A 300 -4.10 0.43 14.01
CA LEU A 300 -4.69 -0.46 15.01
C LEU A 300 -3.81 -0.56 16.27
N VAL A 301 -2.48 -0.46 16.12
CA VAL A 301 -1.52 -0.41 17.24
C VAL A 301 -1.16 1.03 17.57
N GLY A 302 -0.50 1.72 16.65
CA GLY A 302 0.11 3.03 16.88
C GLY A 302 -0.89 4.12 17.30
N ARG A 303 -2.09 4.10 16.72
CA ARG A 303 -3.19 5.01 17.08
C ARG A 303 -4.15 4.44 18.14
N SER A 304 -3.86 3.25 18.70
CA SER A 304 -4.67 2.72 19.80
C SER A 304 -4.53 3.59 21.06
N ARG A 305 -5.59 3.62 21.87
CA ARG A 305 -5.57 4.37 23.14
C ARG A 305 -4.46 3.88 24.08
N ALA A 306 -4.29 2.57 24.17
CA ALA A 306 -3.26 1.94 25.02
C ALA A 306 -1.85 2.34 24.61
N PHE A 307 -1.53 2.28 23.31
CA PHE A 307 -0.21 2.62 22.80
C PHE A 307 0.10 4.13 22.88
N VAL A 308 -0.88 4.99 22.56
CA VAL A 308 -0.72 6.45 22.70
C VAL A 308 -0.45 6.82 24.15
N HIS A 309 -1.15 6.22 25.12
CA HIS A 309 -0.90 6.43 26.53
C HIS A 309 0.49 5.94 26.97
N TYR A 310 0.94 4.82 26.44
CA TYR A 310 2.31 4.33 26.67
C TYR A 310 3.39 5.27 26.11
N LEU A 311 3.18 5.80 24.89
CA LEU A 311 4.14 6.69 24.23
C LEU A 311 4.15 8.10 24.81
N TYR A 312 3.06 8.54 25.40
CA TYR A 312 2.85 9.90 25.89
C TYR A 312 3.97 10.44 26.80
N PRO A 313 4.50 9.71 27.81
CA PRO A 313 5.60 10.21 28.62
C PRO A 313 6.84 10.59 27.80
N THR A 314 7.16 9.77 26.78
CA THR A 314 8.27 10.04 25.86
C THR A 314 7.99 11.29 25.02
N LEU A 315 6.78 11.42 24.47
CA LEU A 315 6.38 12.61 23.71
C LEU A 315 6.45 13.88 24.59
N LYS A 316 5.97 13.81 25.83
CA LYS A 316 6.00 14.93 26.77
C LYS A 316 7.41 15.33 27.18
N GLU A 317 8.34 14.37 27.31
CA GLU A 317 9.75 14.64 27.54
C GLU A 317 10.41 15.33 26.35
N LEU A 318 10.10 14.89 25.13
CA LEU A 318 10.68 15.43 23.90
C LEU A 318 10.09 16.77 23.48
N PHE A 319 8.82 17.03 23.82
CA PHE A 319 8.04 18.19 23.43
C PHE A 319 7.37 18.86 24.64
N PRO A 320 8.14 19.29 25.68
CA PRO A 320 7.58 19.75 26.95
C PRO A 320 6.76 21.03 26.80
N SER A 321 7.13 21.90 25.87
CA SER A 321 6.38 23.16 25.63
C SER A 321 5.09 22.92 24.89
N GLN A 322 5.13 22.09 23.85
CA GLN A 322 3.99 21.78 22.98
C GLN A 322 2.91 20.96 23.70
N LEU A 323 3.34 20.13 24.64
CA LEU A 323 2.44 19.24 25.38
C LEU A 323 2.28 19.65 26.87
N ALA A 324 2.57 20.92 27.21
CA ALA A 324 2.56 21.39 28.61
C ALA A 324 1.21 21.13 29.32
N ASP A 325 0.12 21.43 28.64
CA ASP A 325 -1.27 21.32 29.12
C ASP A 325 -2.10 20.28 28.32
N VAL A 326 -1.44 19.38 27.56
CA VAL A 326 -2.07 18.36 26.75
C VAL A 326 -1.94 17.00 27.45
N SER A 327 -3.04 16.28 27.55
CA SER A 327 -3.10 14.93 28.11
C SER A 327 -2.92 13.86 27.04
N ALA A 328 -2.58 12.62 27.46
CA ALA A 328 -2.54 11.47 26.56
C ALA A 328 -3.88 11.20 25.86
N GLU A 329 -4.98 11.43 26.58
CA GLU A 329 -6.33 11.26 26.04
C GLU A 329 -6.64 12.29 24.93
N GLU A 330 -6.22 13.55 25.10
CA GLU A 330 -6.39 14.58 24.06
C GLU A 330 -5.55 14.25 22.83
N ILE A 331 -4.33 13.73 23.00
CA ILE A 331 -3.52 13.26 21.86
C ILE A 331 -4.24 12.11 21.15
N TRP A 332 -4.69 11.08 21.89
CA TRP A 332 -5.40 9.96 21.30
C TRP A 332 -6.62 10.39 20.49
N ARG A 333 -7.42 11.31 21.02
CA ARG A 333 -8.57 11.87 20.30
C ARG A 333 -8.15 12.67 19.06
N ALA A 334 -7.13 13.49 19.15
CA ALA A 334 -6.67 14.35 18.06
C ALA A 334 -6.08 13.56 16.88
N VAL A 335 -5.25 12.54 17.14
CA VAL A 335 -4.63 11.73 16.09
C VAL A 335 -5.60 10.76 15.40
N ASN A 336 -6.77 10.54 15.98
CA ASN A 336 -7.83 9.71 15.44
C ASN A 336 -9.06 10.52 15.00
N ARG A 337 -9.00 11.86 14.96
CA ARG A 337 -10.15 12.64 14.52
C ARG A 337 -10.56 12.29 13.11
N ALA A 338 -11.86 12.28 12.84
CA ALA A 338 -12.42 12.12 11.51
C ALA A 338 -12.82 13.49 10.97
N GLU A 339 -12.26 13.81 9.81
CA GLU A 339 -12.46 15.11 9.16
C GLU A 339 -12.52 14.92 7.65
N PRO A 340 -13.69 15.05 7.01
CA PRO A 340 -13.79 14.84 5.58
C PRO A 340 -12.91 15.84 4.83
N GLY A 341 -11.93 15.32 4.14
CA GLY A 341 -10.95 16.07 3.37
C GLY A 341 -11.08 15.83 1.86
N LEU A 342 -10.34 16.61 1.09
CA LEU A 342 -10.27 16.47 -0.36
C LEU A 342 -9.19 15.46 -0.80
N ILE A 343 -8.06 15.40 -0.09
CA ILE A 343 -6.85 14.69 -0.50
C ILE A 343 -6.77 13.32 0.17
N ARG A 344 -6.70 12.27 -0.64
CA ARG A 344 -6.67 10.87 -0.17
C ARG A 344 -5.50 10.59 0.78
N THR A 345 -4.31 11.06 0.44
CA THR A 345 -3.10 10.81 1.24
C THR A 345 -3.09 11.50 2.61
N GLU A 346 -3.98 12.48 2.80
CA GLU A 346 -4.18 13.21 4.06
C GLU A 346 -5.43 12.74 4.82
N ALA A 347 -6.18 11.79 4.24
CA ALA A 347 -7.44 11.32 4.82
C ALA A 347 -7.21 10.55 6.12
N ASP A 348 -8.10 10.77 7.08
CA ASP A 348 -8.15 10.02 8.33
C ASP A 348 -8.62 8.57 8.11
N GLU A 349 -8.44 7.72 9.13
CA GLU A 349 -8.75 6.29 9.06
C GLU A 349 -10.21 6.01 8.68
N LEU A 350 -11.17 6.81 9.16
CA LEU A 350 -12.60 6.62 8.88
C LEU A 350 -12.93 6.94 7.43
N THR A 351 -12.45 8.08 6.92
CA THR A 351 -12.81 8.59 5.60
C THR A 351 -11.95 7.98 4.47
N TYR A 352 -10.76 7.43 4.79
CA TYR A 352 -9.84 6.89 3.80
C TYR A 352 -10.49 5.87 2.84
N ALA A 353 -11.27 4.94 3.38
CA ALA A 353 -11.95 3.92 2.58
C ALA A 353 -12.97 4.51 1.58
N LEU A 354 -13.60 5.65 1.91
CA LEU A 354 -14.49 6.35 0.99
C LEU A 354 -13.73 6.96 -0.20
N HIS A 355 -12.53 7.49 0.03
CA HIS A 355 -11.65 7.96 -1.05
C HIS A 355 -11.28 6.82 -2.01
N ILE A 356 -11.00 5.63 -1.48
CA ILE A 356 -10.71 4.44 -2.30
C ILE A 356 -11.94 3.99 -3.07
N MET A 357 -13.11 3.97 -2.44
CA MET A 357 -14.38 3.59 -3.08
C MET A 357 -14.71 4.46 -4.29
N VAL A 358 -14.52 5.79 -4.18
CA VAL A 358 -14.69 6.70 -5.32
C VAL A 358 -13.83 6.26 -6.51
N ARG A 359 -12.56 5.97 -6.27
CA ARG A 359 -11.63 5.54 -7.33
C ARG A 359 -12.01 4.20 -7.94
N TYR A 360 -12.37 3.23 -7.10
CA TYR A 360 -12.83 1.92 -7.54
C TYR A 360 -14.05 2.04 -8.48
N GLU A 361 -15.06 2.80 -8.08
CA GLU A 361 -16.29 2.93 -8.88
C GLU A 361 -16.06 3.68 -10.19
N LEU A 362 -15.19 4.70 -10.19
CA LEU A 362 -14.83 5.44 -11.39
C LEU A 362 -13.97 4.61 -12.34
N GLU A 363 -12.99 3.87 -11.84
CA GLU A 363 -12.19 2.95 -12.64
C GLU A 363 -13.06 1.86 -13.28
N LYS A 364 -13.95 1.25 -12.50
CA LYS A 364 -14.91 0.27 -13.01
C LYS A 364 -15.76 0.85 -14.14
N ALA A 365 -16.32 2.04 -13.95
CA ALA A 365 -17.14 2.70 -14.96
C ALA A 365 -16.34 3.09 -16.22
N LEU A 366 -15.12 3.60 -16.07
CA LEU A 366 -14.20 3.88 -17.17
C LEU A 366 -13.85 2.61 -17.92
N MET A 367 -13.49 1.54 -17.25
CA MET A 367 -13.08 0.27 -17.85
C MET A 367 -14.24 -0.47 -18.51
N GLN A 368 -15.45 -0.35 -18.01
CA GLN A 368 -16.66 -0.92 -18.61
C GLN A 368 -17.25 -0.04 -19.73
N GLY A 369 -16.80 1.22 -19.84
CA GLY A 369 -17.26 2.17 -20.88
C GLY A 369 -18.60 2.80 -20.56
N THR A 370 -19.04 2.75 -19.33
CA THR A 370 -20.27 3.43 -18.85
C THR A 370 -20.00 4.88 -18.45
N LEU A 371 -18.73 5.28 -18.30
CA LEU A 371 -18.28 6.64 -18.08
C LEU A 371 -17.28 7.03 -19.17
N ALA A 372 -17.47 8.16 -19.82
CA ALA A 372 -16.49 8.74 -20.72
C ALA A 372 -15.43 9.51 -19.92
N VAL A 373 -14.18 9.52 -20.41
CA VAL A 373 -13.08 10.25 -19.74
C VAL A 373 -13.39 11.74 -19.61
N ALA A 374 -14.05 12.33 -20.60
CA ALA A 374 -14.44 13.74 -20.54
C ALA A 374 -15.38 14.08 -19.38
N ASP A 375 -16.18 13.10 -18.91
CA ASP A 375 -17.14 13.28 -17.83
C ASP A 375 -16.56 12.94 -16.44
N LEU A 376 -15.32 12.47 -16.39
CA LEU A 376 -14.65 12.04 -15.14
C LEU A 376 -14.62 13.12 -14.06
N PRO A 377 -14.28 14.41 -14.33
CA PRO A 377 -14.27 15.43 -13.29
C PRO A 377 -15.64 15.62 -12.63
N ALA A 378 -16.70 15.66 -13.44
CA ALA A 378 -18.06 15.81 -12.92
C ALA A 378 -18.52 14.60 -12.10
N ALA A 379 -18.21 13.37 -12.57
CA ALA A 379 -18.51 12.15 -11.86
C ALA A 379 -17.73 12.04 -10.54
N TRP A 380 -16.47 12.47 -10.52
CA TRP A 380 -15.63 12.56 -9.32
C TRP A 380 -16.26 13.49 -8.28
N ASN A 381 -16.58 14.72 -8.69
CA ASN A 381 -17.16 15.72 -7.80
C ASN A 381 -18.51 15.27 -7.20
N ALA A 382 -19.34 14.62 -8.00
CA ALA A 382 -20.62 14.07 -7.52
C ALA A 382 -20.42 13.00 -6.43
N LYS A 383 -19.45 12.09 -6.60
CA LYS A 383 -19.15 11.06 -5.60
C LYS A 383 -18.52 11.60 -4.33
N TYR A 384 -17.65 12.60 -4.43
CA TYR A 384 -17.11 13.29 -3.25
C TYR A 384 -18.21 13.98 -2.45
N LYS A 385 -19.15 14.63 -3.13
CA LYS A 385 -20.30 15.23 -2.47
C LYS A 385 -21.20 14.19 -1.81
N GLU A 386 -21.43 13.07 -2.48
CA GLU A 386 -22.30 11.98 -1.98
C GLU A 386 -21.69 11.30 -0.75
N TYR A 387 -20.37 10.97 -0.77
CA TYR A 387 -19.78 10.11 0.25
C TYR A 387 -19.10 10.89 1.38
N LEU A 388 -18.47 12.01 1.07
CA LEU A 388 -17.70 12.82 2.03
C LEU A 388 -18.43 14.11 2.40
N GLY A 389 -19.47 14.51 1.66
CA GLY A 389 -20.21 15.75 1.90
C GLY A 389 -19.44 17.01 1.45
N VAL A 390 -18.27 16.87 0.83
CA VAL A 390 -17.39 18.00 0.46
C VAL A 390 -17.60 18.42 -1.00
N ASP A 391 -17.44 19.70 -1.28
CA ASP A 391 -17.44 20.24 -2.63
C ASP A 391 -15.99 20.33 -3.12
N VAL A 392 -15.73 19.71 -4.29
CA VAL A 392 -14.40 19.73 -4.92
C VAL A 392 -14.22 21.05 -5.67
N PRO A 393 -13.26 21.90 -5.31
CA PRO A 393 -13.15 23.26 -5.86
C PRO A 393 -12.58 23.28 -7.29
N ASP A 394 -11.76 22.28 -7.64
CA ASP A 394 -11.03 22.22 -8.90
C ASP A 394 -10.50 20.80 -9.18
N ASP A 395 -10.01 20.55 -10.40
CA ASP A 395 -9.55 19.22 -10.83
C ASP A 395 -8.22 18.81 -10.14
N ALA A 396 -7.40 19.76 -9.73
CA ALA A 396 -6.13 19.48 -9.03
C ALA A 396 -6.37 18.89 -7.63
N HIS A 397 -7.43 19.34 -6.94
CA HIS A 397 -7.90 18.75 -5.68
C HIS A 397 -8.93 17.63 -5.92
N GLY A 398 -9.30 17.39 -7.16
CA GLY A 398 -10.21 16.35 -7.61
C GLY A 398 -9.51 15.19 -8.30
N CYS A 399 -9.94 14.92 -9.54
CA CYS A 399 -9.52 13.75 -10.31
C CYS A 399 -8.05 13.73 -10.73
N LEU A 400 -7.31 14.83 -10.57
CA LEU A 400 -5.88 14.92 -10.86
C LEU A 400 -4.98 14.69 -9.63
N GLN A 401 -5.53 14.35 -8.46
CA GLN A 401 -4.72 14.28 -7.25
C GLN A 401 -3.73 13.10 -7.23
N ASP A 402 -4.05 11.95 -7.84
CA ASP A 402 -3.24 10.75 -7.82
C ASP A 402 -2.48 10.52 -9.13
N ILE A 403 -1.23 10.07 -9.03
CA ILE A 403 -0.38 9.76 -10.19
C ILE A 403 -0.76 8.45 -10.90
N HIS A 404 -1.38 7.50 -10.20
CA HIS A 404 -1.60 6.10 -10.60
C HIS A 404 -2.12 5.97 -12.04
N TRP A 405 -3.17 6.68 -12.39
CA TRP A 405 -3.75 6.60 -13.74
C TRP A 405 -2.78 7.05 -14.83
N SER A 406 -1.89 8.01 -14.55
CA SER A 406 -0.90 8.47 -15.51
C SER A 406 0.19 7.43 -15.78
N MET A 407 0.41 6.52 -14.85
CA MET A 407 1.29 5.35 -14.97
C MET A 407 0.56 4.13 -15.55
N GLY A 408 -0.76 4.24 -15.75
CA GLY A 408 -1.60 3.15 -16.21
C GLY A 408 -1.96 2.14 -15.12
N ASP A 409 -1.80 2.49 -13.84
CA ASP A 409 -2.15 1.65 -12.71
C ASP A 409 -3.65 1.73 -12.43
N ILE A 410 -4.40 0.86 -13.09
CA ILE A 410 -5.84 0.71 -12.98
C ILE A 410 -6.12 -0.63 -12.30
N GLY A 411 -7.00 -0.63 -11.29
CA GLY A 411 -7.30 -1.80 -10.46
C GLY A 411 -6.46 -1.91 -9.18
N TYR A 412 -5.56 -0.96 -8.93
CA TYR A 412 -4.68 -0.93 -7.77
C TYR A 412 -5.35 -0.46 -6.47
N PHE A 413 -6.19 0.59 -6.55
CA PHE A 413 -6.76 1.26 -5.38
C PHE A 413 -7.48 0.37 -4.37
N PRO A 414 -8.25 -0.67 -4.75
CA PRO A 414 -8.93 -1.54 -3.77
C PRO A 414 -8.00 -2.17 -2.74
N SER A 415 -6.74 -2.47 -3.09
CA SER A 415 -5.73 -3.05 -2.19
C SER A 415 -5.54 -2.23 -0.91
N TYR A 416 -5.57 -0.90 -1.00
CA TYR A 416 -5.43 -0.01 0.14
C TYR A 416 -6.54 -0.16 1.19
N ALA A 417 -7.80 -0.26 0.73
CA ALA A 417 -8.93 -0.42 1.65
C ALA A 417 -9.03 -1.87 2.19
N LEU A 418 -8.75 -2.85 1.32
CA LEU A 418 -8.70 -4.26 1.70
C LEU A 418 -7.64 -4.50 2.78
N GLY A 419 -6.45 -3.86 2.67
CA GLY A 419 -5.40 -3.96 3.68
C GLY A 419 -5.88 -3.54 5.05
N SER A 420 -6.55 -2.39 5.17
CA SER A 420 -7.12 -1.93 6.45
C SER A 420 -8.13 -2.94 7.02
N ALA A 421 -8.98 -3.51 6.17
CA ALA A 421 -10.01 -4.45 6.59
C ALA A 421 -9.43 -5.82 6.99
N TYR A 422 -8.41 -6.32 6.28
CA TYR A 422 -7.69 -7.55 6.65
C TYR A 422 -7.01 -7.39 8.03
N GLY A 423 -6.33 -6.25 8.25
CA GLY A 423 -5.70 -5.94 9.53
C GLY A 423 -6.69 -5.90 10.69
N ALA A 424 -7.86 -5.31 10.49
CA ALA A 424 -8.91 -5.24 11.50
C ALA A 424 -9.47 -6.62 11.86
N GLN A 425 -9.78 -7.45 10.87
CA GLN A 425 -10.25 -8.81 11.13
C GLN A 425 -9.18 -9.67 11.80
N ALA A 426 -7.92 -9.57 11.35
CA ALA A 426 -6.82 -10.28 11.98
C ALA A 426 -6.67 -9.94 13.46
N LEU A 427 -6.74 -8.66 13.80
CA LEU A 427 -6.66 -8.20 15.18
C LEU A 427 -7.85 -8.67 16.02
N ASP A 428 -9.07 -8.62 15.46
CA ASP A 428 -10.27 -9.10 16.16
C ASP A 428 -10.17 -10.60 16.47
N ASP A 429 -9.70 -11.41 15.52
CA ASP A 429 -9.48 -12.84 15.75
C ASP A 429 -8.39 -13.11 16.79
N LEU A 430 -7.26 -12.42 16.70
CA LEU A 430 -6.15 -12.58 17.63
C LEU A 430 -6.49 -12.10 19.05
N ARG A 431 -7.37 -11.13 19.22
CA ARG A 431 -7.88 -10.68 20.54
C ARG A 431 -8.69 -11.73 21.29
N LYS A 432 -9.17 -12.79 20.64
CA LYS A 432 -9.85 -13.90 21.31
C LYS A 432 -8.94 -14.65 22.30
N THR A 433 -7.63 -14.58 22.06
CA THR A 433 -6.63 -15.29 22.89
C THR A 433 -5.57 -14.38 23.49
N ASN A 434 -5.58 -13.07 23.19
CA ASN A 434 -4.59 -12.10 23.64
C ASN A 434 -5.25 -10.82 24.16
N ASP A 435 -4.74 -10.28 25.25
CA ASP A 435 -5.07 -8.94 25.75
C ASP A 435 -4.03 -7.93 25.23
N PHE A 436 -4.19 -7.54 23.98
CA PHE A 436 -3.26 -6.58 23.35
C PHE A 436 -3.30 -5.19 23.99
N ASP A 437 -4.44 -4.76 24.53
CA ASP A 437 -4.52 -3.44 25.17
C ASP A 437 -3.64 -3.40 26.42
N ALA A 438 -3.62 -4.47 27.22
CA ALA A 438 -2.71 -4.60 28.37
C ALA A 438 -1.24 -4.71 27.93
N GLN A 439 -0.94 -5.39 26.84
CA GLN A 439 0.42 -5.53 26.29
C GLN A 439 0.92 -4.18 25.75
N TRP A 440 0.13 -3.49 24.92
CA TRP A 440 0.50 -2.21 24.32
C TRP A 440 0.61 -1.08 25.36
N ALA A 441 -0.16 -1.13 26.45
CA ALA A 441 0.00 -0.23 27.58
C ALA A 441 1.38 -0.35 28.27
N ASN A 442 2.12 -1.43 27.99
CA ASN A 442 3.50 -1.65 28.44
C ASN A 442 4.52 -1.57 27.28
N GLY A 443 4.09 -1.20 26.06
CA GLY A 443 4.92 -1.13 24.87
C GLY A 443 5.33 -2.50 24.29
N ASP A 444 4.65 -3.57 24.72
CA ASP A 444 4.95 -4.92 24.25
C ASP A 444 4.12 -5.24 23.00
N VAL A 445 4.79 -5.31 21.85
CA VAL A 445 4.22 -5.68 20.55
C VAL A 445 4.66 -7.09 20.09
N GLU A 446 5.52 -7.76 20.86
CA GLU A 446 6.09 -9.05 20.47
C GLU A 446 5.05 -10.16 20.29
N PRO A 447 4.00 -10.29 21.14
CA PRO A 447 2.99 -11.31 20.93
C PRO A 447 2.23 -11.14 19.61
N LEU A 448 1.95 -9.90 19.21
CA LEU A 448 1.33 -9.61 17.91
C LEU A 448 2.27 -9.97 16.75
N LYS A 449 3.53 -9.57 16.83
CA LYS A 449 4.56 -9.90 15.83
C LYS A 449 4.73 -11.41 15.66
N ALA A 450 4.77 -12.15 16.76
CA ALA A 450 4.87 -13.62 16.74
C ALA A 450 3.69 -14.25 16.01
N ALA A 451 2.46 -13.79 16.29
CA ALA A 451 1.26 -14.29 15.65
C ALA A 451 1.22 -13.96 14.14
N LEU A 452 1.60 -12.73 13.75
CA LEU A 452 1.66 -12.32 12.35
C LEU A 452 2.75 -13.07 11.57
N LYS A 453 3.90 -13.32 12.21
CA LYS A 453 4.97 -14.13 11.63
C LYS A 453 4.48 -15.56 11.34
N GLU A 454 3.78 -16.18 12.28
CA GLU A 454 3.22 -17.52 12.10
C GLU A 454 2.18 -17.56 10.98
N ARG A 455 1.25 -16.57 10.96
CA ARG A 455 0.12 -16.55 10.02
C ARG A 455 0.51 -16.11 8.60
N VAL A 456 1.42 -15.15 8.46
CA VAL A 456 1.70 -14.49 7.18
C VAL A 456 3.18 -14.37 6.88
N TRP A 457 3.97 -13.71 7.74
CA TRP A 457 5.28 -13.20 7.34
C TRP A 457 6.25 -14.28 6.86
N GLN A 458 6.33 -15.40 7.60
CA GLN A 458 7.23 -16.50 7.25
C GLN A 458 6.99 -17.11 5.85
N TRP A 459 5.81 -16.86 5.28
CA TRP A 459 5.41 -17.50 4.03
C TRP A 459 5.81 -16.70 2.79
N GLY A 460 6.12 -15.39 2.90
CA GLY A 460 6.33 -14.54 1.73
C GLY A 460 5.20 -14.69 0.72
N SER A 461 5.54 -14.91 -0.54
CA SER A 461 4.58 -15.25 -1.61
C SER A 461 4.53 -16.76 -1.96
N MET A 462 5.03 -17.62 -1.07
CA MET A 462 5.04 -19.07 -1.25
C MET A 462 3.62 -19.66 -1.26
N LYS A 463 2.73 -19.16 -0.41
CA LYS A 463 1.32 -19.56 -0.37
C LYS A 463 0.48 -18.73 -1.35
N GLU A 464 -0.65 -19.32 -1.81
CA GLU A 464 -1.62 -18.55 -2.59
C GLU A 464 -2.24 -17.42 -1.75
N PRO A 465 -2.52 -16.25 -2.35
CA PRO A 465 -3.07 -15.11 -1.62
C PRO A 465 -4.35 -15.41 -0.85
N ALA A 466 -5.27 -16.17 -1.41
CA ALA A 466 -6.50 -16.56 -0.71
C ALA A 466 -6.21 -17.34 0.58
N TRP A 467 -5.23 -18.25 0.58
CA TRP A 467 -4.80 -18.96 1.77
C TRP A 467 -4.19 -18.01 2.80
N LEU A 468 -3.36 -17.04 2.34
CA LEU A 468 -2.74 -16.07 3.25
C LEU A 468 -3.77 -15.13 3.88
N VAL A 469 -4.79 -14.69 3.14
CA VAL A 469 -5.89 -13.90 3.69
C VAL A 469 -6.66 -14.70 4.73
N GLU A 470 -7.02 -15.96 4.46
CA GLU A 470 -7.70 -16.81 5.43
C GLU A 470 -6.84 -17.09 6.67
N SER A 471 -5.53 -17.30 6.49
CA SER A 471 -4.58 -17.48 7.59
C SER A 471 -4.45 -16.23 8.45
N LEU A 472 -4.30 -15.06 7.81
CA LEU A 472 -4.22 -13.76 8.47
C LEU A 472 -5.49 -13.47 9.27
N CYS A 473 -6.64 -13.57 8.62
CA CYS A 473 -7.95 -13.22 9.18
C CYS A 473 -8.50 -14.27 10.19
N GLY A 474 -7.86 -15.42 10.32
CA GLY A 474 -8.36 -16.54 11.15
C GLY A 474 -9.60 -17.23 10.56
N GLY A 475 -9.89 -17.03 9.27
CA GLY A 475 -11.03 -17.56 8.55
C GLY A 475 -11.32 -16.78 7.27
N LYS A 476 -12.49 -17.00 6.68
CA LYS A 476 -12.90 -16.23 5.50
C LYS A 476 -12.95 -14.74 5.80
N PHE A 477 -12.56 -13.93 4.85
CA PHE A 477 -12.66 -12.49 4.96
C PHE A 477 -14.12 -12.04 5.06
N ASP A 478 -14.38 -11.19 6.07
CA ASP A 478 -15.67 -10.56 6.33
C ASP A 478 -15.46 -9.07 6.64
N PRO A 479 -15.92 -8.15 5.79
CA PRO A 479 -15.73 -6.71 5.98
C PRO A 479 -16.41 -6.15 7.24
N HIS A 480 -17.35 -6.87 7.85
CA HIS A 480 -18.04 -6.42 9.07
C HIS A 480 -17.09 -6.26 10.26
N HIS A 481 -15.99 -7.04 10.33
CA HIS A 481 -14.98 -6.84 11.38
C HIS A 481 -14.36 -5.43 11.32
N PHE A 482 -14.13 -4.91 10.13
CA PHE A 482 -13.60 -3.56 9.96
C PHE A 482 -14.65 -2.49 10.27
N THR A 483 -15.87 -2.65 9.78
CA THR A 483 -16.94 -1.68 10.05
C THR A 483 -17.32 -1.64 11.54
N ASP A 484 -17.33 -2.78 12.23
CA ASP A 484 -17.60 -2.86 13.66
C ASP A 484 -16.47 -2.21 14.47
N TYR A 485 -15.22 -2.43 14.08
CA TYR A 485 -14.07 -1.73 14.65
C TYR A 485 -14.20 -0.22 14.52
N LEU A 486 -14.45 0.29 13.31
CA LEU A 486 -14.61 1.73 13.05
C LEU A 486 -15.78 2.30 13.88
N LYS A 487 -16.93 1.65 13.84
CA LYS A 487 -18.11 2.07 14.60
C LYS A 487 -17.83 2.15 16.09
N LYS A 488 -17.19 1.13 16.67
CA LYS A 488 -16.82 1.10 18.09
C LYS A 488 -15.87 2.25 18.43
N LYS A 489 -14.77 2.38 17.68
CA LYS A 489 -13.73 3.40 17.91
C LYS A 489 -14.29 4.82 17.84
N TYR A 490 -15.03 5.13 16.78
CA TYR A 490 -15.52 6.48 16.55
C TYR A 490 -16.74 6.84 17.42
N THR A 491 -17.58 5.87 17.79
CA THR A 491 -18.62 6.08 18.80
C THR A 491 -18.00 6.43 20.16
N GLU A 492 -16.95 5.72 20.58
CA GLU A 492 -16.23 6.05 21.83
C GLU A 492 -15.55 7.41 21.75
N LEU A 493 -14.81 7.68 20.66
CA LEU A 493 -14.03 8.91 20.46
C LEU A 493 -14.91 10.16 20.49
N TYR A 494 -16.07 10.09 19.84
CA TYR A 494 -17.00 11.24 19.70
C TYR A 494 -18.16 11.23 20.71
N GLU A 495 -18.23 10.24 21.59
CA GLU A 495 -19.26 10.09 22.63
C GLU A 495 -20.69 10.11 22.01
N LEU A 496 -20.89 9.31 20.92
CA LEU A 496 -22.14 9.25 20.12
C LEU A 496 -23.23 8.39 20.76
#